data_542f3e1da2c3f9f8504faf3611be83be
#
_entry.id   542f3e1da2c3f9f8504faf3611be83be
#
_cell.length_a   1.000
_cell.length_b   1.000
_cell.length_c   1.000
_cell.angle_alpha   90.00
_cell.angle_beta   90.00
_cell.angle_gamma   90.00
#
_symmetry.space_group_name_H-M   'P 1'
#
loop_
_entity.id
_entity.type
_entity.pdbx_description
1 polymer ?
#
loop_
_entity_poly.entity_id
_entity_poly.type
_entity_poly.pdbx_seq_one_letter_code
_entity_poly.pdbx_strand_id
1 'polypeptide(L)'
;MADFRLETDRLVLRDWSEDDCDPFVRLTNTPAVMRWLGGAKTDEISRASPARFMESARQFGHCFWAVERRSGPHPLSGELLGFCGLKRTNIPGASIFGEFEIGWRLREDAWGQGFAREAAEASLKTGFEQFGASRINAITVMQNSASWGLMERLGMVRMPALDFRDDREDEEIANLIVYSITHADWQSSSNQGRT
;
A
#
# COMPACT_ATOMS: atom_id res chain seq x y z
N MET A 1 -0.50 -10.20 20.84
CA MET A 1 -1.64 -9.66 20.06
C MET A 1 -2.11 -10.76 19.14
N ALA A 2 -3.39 -10.83 18.79
CA ALA A 2 -3.83 -11.76 17.76
C ALA A 2 -3.23 -11.34 16.41
N ASP A 3 -2.82 -12.31 15.60
CA ASP A 3 -2.26 -12.03 14.28
C ASP A 3 -3.32 -11.38 13.39
N PHE A 4 -2.95 -10.30 12.71
CA PHE A 4 -3.85 -9.64 11.79
C PHE A 4 -4.13 -10.54 10.58
N ARG A 5 -5.41 -10.73 10.28
CA ARG A 5 -5.86 -11.45 9.10
C ARG A 5 -7.19 -10.89 8.62
N LEU A 6 -7.23 -10.43 7.37
CA LEU A 6 -8.40 -9.88 6.71
C LEU A 6 -8.60 -10.61 5.38
N GLU A 7 -9.77 -11.20 5.18
CA GLU A 7 -10.13 -11.89 3.94
C GLU A 7 -11.07 -11.04 3.10
N THR A 8 -10.82 -11.02 1.81
CA THR A 8 -11.70 -10.47 0.78
C THR A 8 -12.21 -11.61 -0.12
N ASP A 9 -12.89 -11.30 -1.19
CA ASP A 9 -13.36 -12.32 -2.13
C ASP A 9 -12.21 -13.14 -2.71
N ARG A 10 -11.09 -12.51 -3.03
CA ARG A 10 -9.96 -13.13 -3.73
C ARG A 10 -8.64 -13.11 -2.98
N LEU A 11 -8.52 -12.30 -1.91
CA LEU A 11 -7.25 -12.05 -1.24
C LEU A 11 -7.31 -12.35 0.25
N VAL A 12 -6.13 -12.54 0.83
CA VAL A 12 -5.87 -12.50 2.26
C VAL A 12 -4.82 -11.43 2.50
N LEU A 13 -5.14 -10.44 3.34
CA LEU A 13 -4.18 -9.50 3.90
C LEU A 13 -3.83 -9.99 5.30
N ARG A 14 -2.55 -10.20 5.58
CA ARG A 14 -2.09 -10.79 6.84
C ARG A 14 -0.77 -10.19 7.31
N ASP A 15 -0.46 -10.44 8.56
CA ASP A 15 0.87 -10.15 9.07
C ASP A 15 1.94 -10.92 8.30
N TRP A 16 3.13 -10.36 8.28
CA TRP A 16 4.30 -10.95 7.64
C TRP A 16 4.88 -12.10 8.48
N SER A 17 5.38 -13.10 7.81
CA SER A 17 6.25 -14.14 8.37
C SER A 17 7.68 -14.02 7.83
N GLU A 18 8.64 -14.66 8.48
CA GLU A 18 10.02 -14.72 7.97
C GLU A 18 10.10 -15.41 6.62
N ASP A 19 9.24 -16.39 6.38
CA ASP A 19 9.17 -17.15 5.11
C ASP A 19 8.72 -16.27 3.92
N ASP A 20 8.06 -15.14 4.17
CA ASP A 20 7.65 -14.23 3.11
C ASP A 20 8.80 -13.37 2.55
N CYS A 21 9.92 -13.23 3.29
CA CYS A 21 10.98 -12.29 2.94
C CYS A 21 11.61 -12.61 1.57
N ASP A 22 11.98 -13.85 1.32
CA ASP A 22 12.62 -14.28 0.08
C ASP A 22 11.67 -14.22 -1.12
N PRO A 23 10.45 -14.76 -1.05
CA PRO A 23 9.46 -14.57 -2.09
C PRO A 23 9.16 -13.10 -2.39
N PHE A 24 9.02 -12.26 -1.37
CA PHE A 24 8.75 -10.84 -1.54
C PHE A 24 9.86 -10.13 -2.33
N VAL A 25 11.12 -10.31 -1.95
CA VAL A 25 12.26 -9.73 -2.67
C VAL A 25 12.28 -10.22 -4.11
N ARG A 26 12.25 -11.51 -4.32
CA ARG A 26 12.30 -12.12 -5.66
C ARG A 26 11.19 -11.62 -6.57
N LEU A 27 9.96 -11.45 -6.05
CA LEU A 27 8.77 -11.14 -6.82
C LEU A 27 8.54 -9.64 -7.01
N THR A 28 9.05 -8.79 -6.12
CA THR A 28 8.74 -7.36 -6.13
C THR A 28 9.95 -6.43 -6.26
N ASN A 29 11.18 -6.95 -6.19
CA ASN A 29 12.40 -6.16 -6.41
C ASN A 29 12.87 -6.23 -7.87
N THR A 30 11.94 -6.09 -8.82
CA THR A 30 12.23 -6.08 -10.25
C THR A 30 12.31 -4.64 -10.78
N PRO A 31 13.01 -4.39 -11.90
CA PRO A 31 13.08 -3.06 -12.49
C PRO A 31 11.70 -2.43 -12.76
N ALA A 32 10.74 -3.22 -13.20
CA ALA A 32 9.39 -2.74 -13.50
C ALA A 32 8.63 -2.35 -12.23
N VAL A 33 8.62 -3.23 -11.20
CA VAL A 33 7.93 -2.96 -9.92
C VAL A 33 8.57 -1.80 -9.19
N MET A 34 9.89 -1.68 -9.23
CA MET A 34 10.65 -0.68 -8.48
C MET A 34 10.88 0.62 -9.25
N ARG A 35 10.37 0.74 -10.48
CA ARG A 35 10.60 1.88 -11.37
C ARG A 35 10.38 3.24 -10.68
N TRP A 36 9.30 3.37 -9.93
CA TRP A 36 8.91 4.61 -9.25
C TRP A 36 9.23 4.61 -7.75
N LEU A 37 10.14 3.69 -7.33
CA LEU A 37 10.59 3.51 -5.95
C LEU A 37 12.13 3.58 -5.84
N GLY A 38 12.77 4.29 -6.77
CA GLY A 38 14.22 4.46 -6.82
C GLY A 38 14.96 3.23 -7.40
N GLY A 39 14.30 2.46 -8.28
CA GLY A 39 14.88 1.30 -8.95
C GLY A 39 15.04 0.08 -8.04
N ALA A 40 15.44 -1.05 -8.63
CA ALA A 40 15.74 -2.27 -7.88
C ALA A 40 16.87 -2.02 -6.87
N LYS A 41 16.68 -2.48 -5.64
CA LYS A 41 17.62 -2.30 -4.53
C LYS A 41 18.48 -3.57 -4.36
N THR A 42 19.54 -3.48 -3.55
CA THR A 42 20.27 -4.69 -3.14
C THR A 42 19.35 -5.62 -2.33
N ASP A 43 19.69 -6.91 -2.31
CA ASP A 43 18.92 -7.89 -1.53
C ASP A 43 18.86 -7.54 -0.05
N GLU A 44 19.95 -7.02 0.52
CA GLU A 44 20.02 -6.58 1.91
C GLU A 44 18.98 -5.48 2.22
N ILE A 45 18.92 -4.44 1.39
CA ILE A 45 17.95 -3.34 1.54
C ILE A 45 16.52 -3.84 1.35
N SER A 46 16.30 -4.72 0.38
CA SER A 46 14.98 -5.24 0.06
C SER A 46 14.42 -6.14 1.16
N ARG A 47 15.28 -7.01 1.75
CA ARG A 47 14.95 -7.87 2.89
C ARG A 47 14.60 -7.12 4.17
N ALA A 48 15.13 -5.91 4.34
CA ALA A 48 14.80 -5.05 5.48
C ALA A 48 13.34 -4.53 5.45
N SER A 49 12.66 -4.60 4.31
CA SER A 49 11.28 -4.06 4.19
C SER A 49 10.26 -4.86 5.01
N PRO A 50 10.16 -6.20 4.90
CA PRO A 50 9.27 -6.99 5.75
C PRO A 50 9.53 -6.80 7.25
N ALA A 51 10.79 -6.74 7.66
CA ALA A 51 11.15 -6.50 9.07
C ALA A 51 10.62 -5.15 9.57
N ARG A 52 10.70 -4.10 8.75
CA ARG A 52 10.12 -2.78 9.08
C ARG A 52 8.60 -2.82 9.14
N PHE A 53 7.94 -3.62 8.31
CA PHE A 53 6.49 -3.80 8.36
C PHE A 53 6.06 -4.53 9.62
N MET A 54 6.76 -5.60 10.00
CA MET A 54 6.53 -6.31 11.28
C MET A 54 6.73 -5.40 12.48
N GLU A 55 7.76 -4.54 12.46
CA GLU A 55 7.97 -3.57 13.55
C GLU A 55 6.85 -2.53 13.60
N SER A 56 6.39 -2.01 12.46
CA SER A 56 5.24 -1.10 12.39
C SER A 56 3.98 -1.74 12.97
N ALA A 57 3.72 -3.02 12.64
CA ALA A 57 2.59 -3.78 13.19
C ALA A 57 2.68 -3.89 14.72
N ARG A 58 3.87 -4.16 15.28
CA ARG A 58 4.07 -4.23 16.74
C ARG A 58 3.83 -2.87 17.41
N GLN A 59 4.32 -1.79 16.80
CA GLN A 59 4.28 -0.44 17.38
C GLN A 59 2.90 0.21 17.26
N PHE A 60 2.24 0.06 16.10
CA PHE A 60 1.03 0.81 15.75
C PHE A 60 -0.22 -0.08 15.60
N GLY A 61 -0.07 -1.40 15.63
CA GLY A 61 -1.16 -2.34 15.36
C GLY A 61 -1.52 -2.47 13.87
N HIS A 62 -0.79 -1.78 12.99
CA HIS A 62 -1.00 -1.84 11.55
C HIS A 62 0.32 -1.67 10.77
N CYS A 63 0.34 -2.18 9.54
CA CYS A 63 1.49 -2.07 8.64
C CYS A 63 1.05 -2.14 7.17
N PHE A 64 1.99 -2.15 6.26
CA PHE A 64 1.77 -2.69 4.93
C PHE A 64 1.75 -4.22 5.05
N TRP A 65 0.55 -4.81 5.00
CA TRP A 65 0.33 -6.25 5.18
C TRP A 65 0.75 -7.05 3.96
N ALA A 66 1.17 -8.28 4.18
CA ALA A 66 1.36 -9.24 3.09
C ALA A 66 0.02 -9.52 2.41
N VAL A 67 0.01 -9.48 1.09
CA VAL A 67 -1.17 -9.80 0.27
C VAL A 67 -0.94 -11.15 -0.39
N GLU A 68 -1.79 -12.09 -0.07
CA GLU A 68 -1.79 -13.45 -0.61
C GLU A 68 -3.04 -13.69 -1.47
N ARG A 69 -2.89 -14.40 -2.57
CA ARG A 69 -4.04 -14.86 -3.36
C ARG A 69 -4.70 -16.04 -2.66
N ARG A 70 -5.99 -15.92 -2.34
CA ARG A 70 -6.74 -17.04 -1.75
C ARG A 70 -6.70 -18.28 -2.65
N SER A 71 -6.77 -19.45 -2.03
CA SER A 71 -6.88 -20.73 -2.74
C SER A 71 -8.10 -20.73 -3.67
N GLY A 72 -7.96 -21.36 -4.83
CA GLY A 72 -9.01 -21.42 -5.84
C GLY A 72 -8.46 -21.65 -7.25
N PRO A 73 -9.30 -21.65 -8.27
CA PRO A 73 -8.91 -21.92 -9.65
C PRO A 73 -8.22 -20.69 -10.30
N HIS A 74 -7.03 -20.37 -9.84
CA HIS A 74 -6.23 -19.25 -10.36
C HIS A 74 -4.74 -19.63 -10.35
N PRO A 75 -3.94 -19.24 -11.36
CA PRO A 75 -2.49 -19.57 -11.42
C PRO A 75 -1.68 -19.09 -10.21
N LEU A 76 -2.08 -17.99 -9.58
CA LEU A 76 -1.40 -17.43 -8.40
C LEU A 76 -2.01 -17.90 -7.06
N SER A 77 -2.82 -18.95 -7.06
CA SER A 77 -3.50 -19.48 -5.86
C SER A 77 -2.51 -19.85 -4.76
N GLY A 78 -2.70 -19.29 -3.56
CA GLY A 78 -1.81 -19.47 -2.42
C GLY A 78 -0.48 -18.71 -2.50
N GLU A 79 -0.27 -17.91 -3.54
CA GLU A 79 0.96 -17.18 -3.77
C GLU A 79 0.94 -15.81 -3.09
N LEU A 80 2.11 -15.39 -2.58
CA LEU A 80 2.34 -14.01 -2.16
C LEU A 80 2.32 -13.10 -3.39
N LEU A 81 1.47 -12.09 -3.36
CA LEU A 81 1.36 -11.09 -4.43
C LEU A 81 2.21 -9.84 -4.17
N GLY A 82 2.54 -9.56 -2.92
CA GLY A 82 3.25 -8.35 -2.49
C GLY A 82 2.67 -7.79 -1.22
N PHE A 83 2.48 -6.48 -1.16
CA PHE A 83 1.86 -5.84 0.00
C PHE A 83 0.76 -4.83 -0.37
N CYS A 84 -0.16 -4.63 0.56
CA CYS A 84 -1.05 -3.48 0.64
C CYS A 84 -1.40 -3.22 2.11
N GLY A 85 -1.58 -1.95 2.51
CA GLY A 85 -1.96 -1.67 3.89
C GLY A 85 -1.68 -0.24 4.29
N LEU A 86 -1.58 -0.03 5.60
CA LEU A 86 -1.49 1.27 6.24
C LEU A 86 -0.21 1.40 7.05
N LYS A 87 0.42 2.54 6.97
CA LYS A 87 1.50 2.94 7.89
C LYS A 87 1.31 4.39 8.36
N ARG A 88 2.16 4.86 9.25
CA ARG A 88 2.33 6.29 9.50
C ARG A 88 3.40 6.83 8.55
N THR A 89 3.10 7.93 7.87
CA THR A 89 4.10 8.60 7.02
C THR A 89 5.28 9.03 7.89
N ASN A 90 6.48 8.59 7.51
CA ASN A 90 7.72 8.84 8.28
C ASN A 90 8.82 9.49 7.42
N ILE A 91 8.43 10.21 6.37
CA ILE A 91 9.34 10.97 5.53
C ILE A 91 9.62 12.31 6.20
N PRO A 92 10.86 12.62 6.60
CA PRO A 92 11.19 13.90 7.23
C PRO A 92 10.83 15.08 6.31
N GLY A 93 10.15 16.08 6.86
CA GLY A 93 9.72 17.25 6.10
C GLY A 93 8.45 17.07 5.27
N ALA A 94 7.87 15.88 5.23
CA ALA A 94 6.60 15.66 4.55
C ALA A 94 5.47 16.46 5.24
N SER A 95 4.63 17.10 4.44
CA SER A 95 3.44 17.83 4.90
C SER A 95 2.44 16.97 5.68
N ILE A 96 2.48 15.67 5.44
CA ILE A 96 1.62 14.65 6.05
C ILE A 96 2.37 13.75 7.05
N PHE A 97 3.49 14.23 7.61
CA PHE A 97 4.29 13.46 8.57
C PHE A 97 3.45 12.99 9.76
N GLY A 98 3.52 11.71 10.09
CA GLY A 98 2.76 11.07 11.18
C GLY A 98 1.31 10.75 10.86
N GLU A 99 0.77 11.18 9.72
CA GLU A 99 -0.58 10.83 9.29
C GLU A 99 -0.66 9.40 8.73
N PHE A 100 -1.88 8.87 8.59
CA PHE A 100 -2.09 7.60 7.91
C PHE A 100 -1.74 7.68 6.42
N GLU A 101 -0.98 6.73 5.97
CA GLU A 101 -0.61 6.53 4.57
C GLU A 101 -1.00 5.13 4.13
N ILE A 102 -1.75 5.02 3.04
CA ILE A 102 -2.00 3.76 2.34
C ILE A 102 -0.96 3.57 1.23
N GLY A 103 -0.49 2.34 1.06
CA GLY A 103 0.42 1.99 -0.02
C GLY A 103 0.22 0.57 -0.51
N TRP A 104 0.68 0.32 -1.72
CA TRP A 104 0.65 -0.99 -2.37
C TRP A 104 1.86 -1.20 -3.27
N ARG A 105 2.31 -2.45 -3.33
CA ARG A 105 3.32 -2.93 -4.27
C ARG A 105 3.07 -4.40 -4.55
N LEU A 106 2.69 -4.73 -5.78
CA LEU A 106 2.41 -6.11 -6.20
C LEU A 106 3.38 -6.54 -7.30
N ARG A 107 3.60 -7.85 -7.37
CA ARG A 107 4.36 -8.50 -8.45
C ARG A 107 3.72 -8.22 -9.82
N GLU A 108 4.52 -8.24 -10.88
CA GLU A 108 4.09 -7.83 -12.23
C GLU A 108 2.95 -8.68 -12.79
N ASP A 109 3.03 -9.98 -12.61
CA ASP A 109 2.01 -10.92 -13.10
C ASP A 109 0.67 -10.88 -12.33
N ALA A 110 0.61 -10.08 -11.27
CA ALA A 110 -0.63 -9.76 -10.55
C ALA A 110 -1.28 -8.44 -11.03
N TRP A 111 -0.63 -7.68 -11.92
CA TRP A 111 -1.16 -6.40 -12.39
C TRP A 111 -2.35 -6.57 -13.35
N GLY A 112 -3.16 -5.53 -13.48
CA GLY A 112 -4.30 -5.51 -14.40
C GLY A 112 -5.48 -6.38 -13.98
N GLN A 113 -5.39 -7.13 -12.87
CA GLN A 113 -6.39 -8.09 -12.40
C GLN A 113 -7.31 -7.55 -11.29
N GLY A 114 -7.12 -6.28 -10.90
CA GLY A 114 -7.90 -5.61 -9.85
C GLY A 114 -7.50 -5.96 -8.41
N PHE A 115 -6.44 -6.75 -8.19
CA PHE A 115 -6.01 -7.14 -6.85
C PHE A 115 -5.56 -5.95 -5.99
N ALA A 116 -4.82 -5.00 -6.57
CA ALA A 116 -4.41 -3.80 -5.84
C ALA A 116 -5.60 -2.97 -5.36
N ARG A 117 -6.65 -2.86 -6.19
CA ARG A 117 -7.88 -2.16 -5.82
C ARG A 117 -8.61 -2.86 -4.68
N GLU A 118 -8.82 -4.16 -4.79
CA GLU A 118 -9.50 -4.97 -3.76
C GLU A 118 -8.77 -4.90 -2.41
N ALA A 119 -7.44 -5.05 -2.42
CA ALA A 119 -6.62 -4.92 -1.22
C ALA A 119 -6.68 -3.51 -0.61
N ALA A 120 -6.65 -2.46 -1.46
CA ALA A 120 -6.70 -1.08 -1.00
C ALA A 120 -8.08 -0.70 -0.43
N GLU A 121 -9.18 -1.14 -1.05
CA GLU A 121 -10.54 -0.94 -0.52
C GLU A 121 -10.68 -1.59 0.86
N ALA A 122 -10.19 -2.81 1.05
CA ALA A 122 -10.18 -3.50 2.34
C ALA A 122 -9.30 -2.78 3.37
N SER A 123 -8.14 -2.26 2.95
CA SER A 123 -7.24 -1.51 3.83
C SER A 123 -7.82 -0.16 4.25
N LEU A 124 -8.48 0.59 3.35
CA LEU A 124 -9.19 1.83 3.68
C LEU A 124 -10.30 1.58 4.69
N LYS A 125 -11.12 0.55 4.46
CA LYS A 125 -12.17 0.15 5.40
C LYS A 125 -11.61 -0.12 6.79
N THR A 126 -10.56 -0.93 6.87
CA THR A 126 -9.89 -1.24 8.14
C THR A 126 -9.34 0.01 8.82
N GLY A 127 -8.73 0.92 8.03
CA GLY A 127 -8.19 2.18 8.55
C GLY A 127 -9.26 3.07 9.18
N PHE A 128 -10.40 3.21 8.52
CA PHE A 128 -11.49 4.04 9.03
C PHE A 128 -12.26 3.38 10.18
N GLU A 129 -12.63 2.10 10.03
CA GLU A 129 -13.50 1.43 10.99
C GLU A 129 -12.78 0.88 12.24
N GLN A 130 -11.54 0.40 12.08
CA GLN A 130 -10.80 -0.25 13.17
C GLN A 130 -9.72 0.64 13.79
N PHE A 131 -9.02 1.43 12.97
CA PHE A 131 -7.93 2.30 13.46
C PHE A 131 -8.35 3.76 13.65
N GLY A 132 -9.62 4.10 13.38
CA GLY A 132 -10.17 5.43 13.65
C GLY A 132 -9.52 6.55 12.85
N ALA A 133 -9.00 6.26 11.65
CA ALA A 133 -8.43 7.27 10.79
C ALA A 133 -9.50 8.32 10.43
N SER A 134 -9.19 9.60 10.60
CA SER A 134 -10.04 10.68 10.10
C SER A 134 -9.79 10.98 8.63
N ARG A 135 -8.53 10.75 8.19
CA ARG A 135 -8.04 10.91 6.82
C ARG A 135 -6.97 9.84 6.55
N ILE A 136 -6.93 9.35 5.32
CA ILE A 136 -5.88 8.47 4.83
C ILE A 136 -5.30 9.10 3.56
N ASN A 137 -3.98 9.22 3.50
CA ASN A 137 -3.24 9.77 2.40
C ASN A 137 -2.60 8.66 1.57
N ALA A 138 -2.31 8.94 0.31
CA ALA A 138 -1.47 8.12 -0.54
C ALA A 138 -0.49 9.03 -1.27
N ILE A 139 0.74 8.55 -1.46
CA ILE A 139 1.80 9.30 -2.12
C ILE A 139 2.36 8.54 -3.31
N THR A 140 2.73 9.27 -4.34
CA THR A 140 3.44 8.74 -5.51
C THR A 140 4.11 9.89 -6.26
N VAL A 141 4.74 9.59 -7.38
CA VAL A 141 5.25 10.60 -8.33
C VAL A 141 4.25 10.83 -9.45
N MET A 142 4.28 12.01 -10.09
CA MET A 142 3.36 12.37 -11.17
C MET A 142 3.43 11.39 -12.35
N GLN A 143 4.59 10.85 -12.64
CA GLN A 143 4.83 9.91 -13.73
C GLN A 143 4.21 8.52 -13.50
N ASN A 144 3.89 8.16 -12.26
CA ASN A 144 3.28 6.87 -11.91
C ASN A 144 1.76 6.90 -12.06
N SER A 145 1.29 7.02 -13.30
CA SER A 145 -0.14 7.12 -13.60
C SER A 145 -0.96 5.89 -13.17
N ALA A 146 -0.34 4.72 -13.12
CA ALA A 146 -1.01 3.52 -12.62
C ALA A 146 -1.39 3.65 -11.14
N SER A 147 -0.52 4.26 -10.32
CA SER A 147 -0.76 4.46 -8.88
C SER A 147 -1.81 5.54 -8.63
N TRP A 148 -1.62 6.77 -9.15
CA TRP A 148 -2.61 7.81 -8.89
C TRP A 148 -3.96 7.54 -9.58
N GLY A 149 -3.99 6.86 -10.72
CA GLY A 149 -5.24 6.39 -11.31
C GLY A 149 -5.97 5.35 -10.45
N LEU A 150 -5.26 4.55 -9.64
CA LEU A 150 -5.90 3.72 -8.62
C LEU A 150 -6.41 4.57 -7.45
N MET A 151 -5.66 5.57 -6.99
CA MET A 151 -6.10 6.49 -5.93
C MET A 151 -7.44 7.17 -6.30
N GLU A 152 -7.57 7.65 -7.55
CA GLU A 152 -8.82 8.24 -8.06
C GLU A 152 -9.99 7.24 -8.07
N ARG A 153 -9.75 5.99 -8.51
CA ARG A 153 -10.78 4.93 -8.47
C ARG A 153 -11.19 4.52 -7.07
N LEU A 154 -10.35 4.79 -6.06
CA LEU A 154 -10.67 4.61 -4.64
C LEU A 154 -11.41 5.81 -4.05
N GLY A 155 -11.69 6.85 -4.84
CA GLY A 155 -12.35 8.08 -4.38
C GLY A 155 -11.40 9.06 -3.67
N MET A 156 -10.09 8.85 -3.75
CA MET A 156 -9.12 9.80 -3.20
C MET A 156 -9.02 11.04 -4.09
N VAL A 157 -8.85 12.18 -3.48
CA VAL A 157 -8.76 13.49 -4.15
C VAL A 157 -7.32 13.99 -4.11
N ARG A 158 -6.87 14.57 -5.23
CA ARG A 158 -5.56 15.18 -5.37
C ARG A 158 -5.44 16.41 -4.47
N MET A 159 -4.36 16.49 -3.68
CA MET A 159 -4.11 17.54 -2.69
C MET A 159 -2.80 18.31 -2.99
N PRO A 160 -2.77 19.21 -4.01
CA PRO A 160 -1.53 19.88 -4.41
C PRO A 160 -0.86 20.68 -3.29
N ALA A 161 -1.63 21.20 -2.35
CA ALA A 161 -1.10 21.93 -1.20
C ALA A 161 -0.33 21.04 -0.20
N LEU A 162 -0.45 19.72 -0.32
CA LEU A 162 0.23 18.74 0.50
C LEU A 162 1.42 18.09 -0.22
N ASP A 163 1.70 18.45 -1.47
CA ASP A 163 2.87 17.94 -2.18
C ASP A 163 4.16 18.32 -1.44
N PHE A 164 5.13 17.45 -1.51
CA PHE A 164 6.41 17.68 -0.87
C PHE A 164 7.54 17.02 -1.67
N ARG A 165 8.76 17.41 -1.32
CA ARG A 165 9.97 16.83 -1.88
C ARG A 165 10.67 15.97 -0.82
N ASP A 166 11.09 14.79 -1.20
CA ASP A 166 12.00 13.94 -0.43
C ASP A 166 13.43 14.08 -0.97
N ASP A 167 14.25 14.89 -0.33
CA ASP A 167 15.62 15.18 -0.76
C ASP A 167 16.59 13.99 -0.60
N ARG A 168 16.11 12.85 -0.09
CA ARG A 168 16.88 11.60 0.02
C ARG A 168 16.81 10.76 -1.24
N GLU A 169 15.87 11.07 -2.12
CA GLU A 169 15.62 10.34 -3.36
C GLU A 169 16.21 11.08 -4.58
N ASP A 170 16.42 10.35 -5.66
CA ASP A 170 16.87 10.90 -6.93
C ASP A 170 15.83 11.88 -7.52
N GLU A 171 16.28 12.87 -8.30
CA GLU A 171 15.47 13.94 -8.87
C GLU A 171 14.19 13.42 -9.57
N GLU A 172 14.27 12.27 -10.25
CA GLU A 172 13.14 11.68 -10.98
C GLU A 172 11.97 11.29 -10.06
N ILE A 173 12.25 10.95 -8.79
CA ILE A 173 11.26 10.44 -7.83
C ILE A 173 11.16 11.28 -6.55
N ALA A 174 11.96 12.34 -6.43
CA ALA A 174 11.98 13.20 -5.25
C ALA A 174 10.68 14.01 -5.05
N ASN A 175 10.02 14.42 -6.15
CA ASN A 175 8.82 15.24 -6.08
C ASN A 175 7.56 14.38 -5.94
N LEU A 176 7.05 14.33 -4.71
CA LEU A 176 5.93 13.48 -4.33
C LEU A 176 4.62 14.24 -4.37
N ILE A 177 3.63 13.64 -5.02
CA ILE A 177 2.25 14.13 -5.07
C ILE A 177 1.40 13.40 -4.05
N VAL A 178 0.45 14.12 -3.45
CA VAL A 178 -0.41 13.60 -2.39
C VAL A 178 -1.87 13.50 -2.86
N TYR A 179 -2.48 12.38 -2.60
CA TYR A 179 -3.92 12.15 -2.67
C TYR A 179 -4.44 11.84 -1.27
N SER A 180 -5.67 12.22 -0.97
CA SER A 180 -6.29 11.98 0.34
C SER A 180 -7.75 11.59 0.20
N ILE A 181 -8.25 10.83 1.18
CA ILE A 181 -9.67 10.56 1.37
C ILE A 181 -9.99 10.71 2.85
N THR A 182 -11.08 11.44 3.16
CA THR A 182 -11.57 11.54 4.54
C THR A 182 -12.55 10.41 4.85
N HIS A 183 -12.76 10.13 6.14
CA HIS A 183 -13.78 9.17 6.56
C HIS A 183 -15.18 9.52 6.04
N ALA A 184 -15.52 10.81 6.04
CA ALA A 184 -16.83 11.29 5.55
C ALA A 184 -17.02 11.02 4.04
N ASP A 185 -15.98 11.31 3.22
CA ASP A 185 -16.03 11.07 1.78
C ASP A 185 -16.12 9.57 1.48
N TRP A 186 -15.34 8.75 2.20
CA TRP A 186 -15.38 7.30 2.07
C TRP A 186 -16.76 6.71 2.40
N GLN A 187 -17.40 7.16 3.48
CA GLN A 187 -18.77 6.74 3.83
C GLN A 187 -19.78 7.13 2.76
N SER A 188 -19.66 8.33 2.21
CA SER A 188 -20.57 8.84 1.16
C SER A 188 -20.46 8.00 -0.13
N SER A 189 -19.23 7.64 -0.52
CA SER A 189 -18.97 6.82 -1.71
C SER A 189 -19.46 5.37 -1.52
N SER A 190 -19.30 4.81 -0.33
CA SER A 190 -19.74 3.43 -0.01
C SER A 190 -21.26 3.28 -0.01
N ASN A 191 -22.01 4.33 0.29
CA ASN A 191 -23.48 4.33 0.27
C ASN A 191 -24.05 4.44 -1.16
N GLN A 192 -23.36 5.09 -2.08
CA GLN A 192 -23.81 5.22 -3.49
C GLN A 192 -23.64 3.94 -4.31
N GLY A 193 -22.74 3.05 -3.94
CA GLY A 193 -22.53 1.76 -4.61
C GLY A 193 -23.49 0.64 -4.18
N ARG A 194 -24.43 0.90 -3.27
CA ARG A 194 -25.41 -0.07 -2.75
C ARG A 194 -26.85 0.14 -3.28
N THR A 195 -27.06 1.06 -4.19
CA THR A 195 -28.32 1.28 -4.92
C THR A 195 -28.15 0.78 -6.35
#